data_4a1ef07f4fc0c92420c587f32d5f40ff
#
_entry.id   4a1ef07f4fc0c92420c587f32d5f40ff
#
_cell.length_a   1.000
_cell.length_b   1.000
_cell.length_c   1.000
_cell.angle_alpha   90.00
_cell.angle_beta   90.00
_cell.angle_gamma   90.00
#
_symmetry.space_group_name_H-M   'P 1'
#
loop_
_entity.id
_entity.type
_entity.pdbx_description
1 polymer ?
#
loop_
_entity_poly.entity_id
_entity_poly.type
_entity_poly.pdbx_seq_one_letter_code
_entity_poly.pdbx_strand_id
1 'polypeptide(L)'
;AALDELETDDFVYLHIEASDEAGHEGDVSLKMQTIENLDSRAVGPVYEAVKDWEEPVAIAVLPDHPTPCELRTHTNEPVPFFIWYPGIEPDEVQTFDEVAACSGSYGMMKEDEFINEFMKEL
;
A
#
# COMPACT_ATOMS: atom_id res chain seq x y z
N ALA A 1 -7.32 -12.51 -10.18
CA ALA A 1 -5.97 -12.37 -10.71
C ALA A 1 -4.92 -12.48 -9.60
N ALA A 2 -4.70 -11.44 -8.78
CA ALA A 2 -3.64 -11.50 -7.75
C ALA A 2 -3.81 -12.66 -6.78
N LEU A 3 -5.03 -12.97 -6.33
CA LEU A 3 -5.29 -14.08 -5.42
C LEU A 3 -5.03 -15.42 -6.07
N ASP A 4 -5.35 -15.57 -7.35
CA ASP A 4 -5.08 -16.80 -8.10
C ASP A 4 -3.58 -17.04 -8.23
N GLU A 5 -2.81 -15.99 -8.48
CA GLU A 5 -1.34 -16.08 -8.57
C GLU A 5 -0.72 -16.47 -7.23
N LEU A 6 -1.25 -15.95 -6.11
CA LEU A 6 -0.77 -16.32 -4.78
C LEU A 6 -0.95 -17.80 -4.43
N GLU A 7 -1.84 -18.50 -5.07
CA GLU A 7 -2.01 -19.93 -4.85
C GLU A 7 -0.80 -20.74 -5.34
N THR A 8 -0.04 -20.21 -6.27
CA THR A 8 1.10 -20.90 -6.90
C THR A 8 2.44 -20.17 -6.73
N ASP A 9 2.41 -18.87 -6.49
CA ASP A 9 3.61 -18.03 -6.41
C ASP A 9 3.87 -17.55 -4.99
N ASP A 10 5.13 -17.42 -4.64
CA ASP A 10 5.56 -16.96 -3.32
C ASP A 10 5.46 -15.44 -3.15
N PHE A 11 5.39 -14.71 -4.25
CA PHE A 11 5.36 -13.24 -4.24
C PHE A 11 4.53 -12.72 -5.40
N VAL A 12 3.61 -11.79 -5.11
CA VAL A 12 2.80 -11.11 -6.14
C VAL A 12 2.91 -9.60 -5.95
N TYR A 13 3.22 -8.91 -7.02
CA TYR A 13 3.25 -7.45 -7.09
C TYR A 13 2.05 -6.97 -7.92
N LEU A 14 1.12 -6.26 -7.29
CA LEU A 14 -0.05 -5.69 -7.95
C LEU A 14 0.11 -4.18 -8.08
N HIS A 15 0.19 -3.68 -9.31
CA HIS A 15 0.34 -2.26 -9.61
C HIS A 15 -0.95 -1.67 -10.19
N ILE A 16 -1.41 -0.55 -9.62
CA ILE A 16 -2.64 0.12 -10.03
C ILE A 16 -2.36 1.61 -10.21
N GLU A 17 -2.63 2.13 -11.41
CA GLU A 17 -2.24 3.49 -11.82
C GLU A 17 -3.34 4.55 -11.67
N ALA A 18 -4.59 4.17 -11.38
CA ALA A 18 -5.73 5.08 -11.45
C ALA A 18 -5.57 6.36 -10.60
N SER A 19 -4.96 6.25 -9.42
CA SER A 19 -4.75 7.42 -8.54
C SER A 19 -3.68 8.36 -9.08
N ASP A 20 -2.65 7.84 -9.75
CA ASP A 20 -1.63 8.64 -10.42
C ASP A 20 -2.23 9.41 -11.59
N GLU A 21 -3.01 8.74 -12.43
CA GLU A 21 -3.69 9.39 -13.55
C GLU A 21 -4.59 10.54 -13.08
N ALA A 22 -5.37 10.32 -12.02
CA ALA A 22 -6.22 11.37 -11.43
C ALA A 22 -5.39 12.54 -10.89
N GLY A 23 -4.22 12.25 -10.31
CA GLY A 23 -3.28 13.28 -9.86
C GLY A 23 -2.76 14.14 -11.01
N HIS A 24 -2.37 13.52 -12.12
CA HIS A 24 -1.93 14.23 -13.33
C HIS A 24 -3.02 15.12 -13.93
N GLU A 25 -4.28 14.68 -13.86
CA GLU A 25 -5.43 15.50 -14.30
C GLU A 25 -5.74 16.65 -13.34
N GLY A 26 -5.23 16.58 -12.11
CA GLY A 26 -5.52 17.57 -11.08
C GLY A 26 -6.93 17.44 -10.52
N ASP A 27 -7.58 16.31 -10.71
CA ASP A 27 -8.96 16.05 -10.28
C ASP A 27 -8.98 15.44 -8.88
N VAL A 28 -9.17 16.28 -7.87
CA VAL A 28 -9.16 15.87 -6.46
C VAL A 28 -10.27 14.88 -6.16
N SER A 29 -11.49 15.14 -6.63
CA SER A 29 -12.64 14.26 -6.39
C SER A 29 -12.42 12.89 -7.00
N LEU A 30 -11.90 12.85 -8.23
CA LEU A 30 -11.59 11.58 -8.91
C LEU A 30 -10.46 10.84 -8.18
N LYS A 31 -9.42 11.56 -7.75
CA LYS A 31 -8.32 10.93 -7.00
C LYS A 31 -8.80 10.31 -5.70
N MET A 32 -9.64 11.00 -4.94
CA MET A 32 -10.24 10.46 -3.73
C MET A 32 -11.05 9.21 -4.02
N GLN A 33 -11.84 9.21 -5.09
CA GLN A 33 -12.63 8.06 -5.51
C GLN A 33 -11.74 6.88 -5.89
N THR A 34 -10.63 7.12 -6.59
CA THR A 34 -9.69 6.05 -6.96
C THR A 34 -9.02 5.44 -5.75
N ILE A 35 -8.68 6.24 -4.73
CA ILE A 35 -8.10 5.74 -3.48
C ILE A 35 -9.11 4.91 -2.70
N GLU A 36 -10.36 5.36 -2.60
CA GLU A 36 -11.44 4.59 -1.99
C GLU A 36 -11.67 3.27 -2.71
N ASN A 37 -11.60 3.27 -4.03
CA ASN A 37 -11.73 2.04 -4.84
C ASN A 37 -10.55 1.09 -4.63
N LEU A 38 -9.34 1.60 -4.46
CA LEU A 38 -8.17 0.77 -4.12
C LEU A 38 -8.40 0.01 -2.81
N ASP A 39 -8.94 0.69 -1.80
CA ASP A 39 -9.28 0.04 -0.54
C ASP A 39 -10.40 -0.99 -0.71
N SER A 40 -11.55 -0.58 -1.24
CA SER A 40 -12.75 -1.42 -1.29
C SER A 40 -12.70 -2.55 -2.32
N ARG A 41 -11.93 -2.39 -3.40
CA ARG A 41 -11.89 -3.34 -4.52
C ARG A 41 -10.60 -4.14 -4.63
N ALA A 42 -9.53 -3.71 -3.99
CA ALA A 42 -8.24 -4.40 -4.05
C ALA A 42 -7.76 -4.81 -2.65
N VAL A 43 -7.42 -3.85 -1.79
CA VAL A 43 -6.84 -4.15 -0.48
C VAL A 43 -7.80 -4.94 0.40
N GLY A 44 -9.04 -4.49 0.53
CA GLY A 44 -10.06 -5.14 1.35
C GLY A 44 -10.30 -6.59 0.92
N PRO A 45 -10.65 -6.86 -0.35
CA PRO A 45 -10.85 -8.22 -0.81
C PRO A 45 -9.66 -9.15 -0.65
N VAL A 46 -8.43 -8.66 -0.87
CA VAL A 46 -7.22 -9.46 -0.67
C VAL A 46 -7.06 -9.81 0.81
N TYR A 47 -7.18 -8.83 1.69
CA TYR A 47 -7.10 -9.04 3.13
C TYR A 47 -8.14 -10.05 3.60
N GLU A 48 -9.40 -9.86 3.23
CA GLU A 48 -10.49 -10.76 3.62
C GLU A 48 -10.28 -12.20 3.14
N ALA A 49 -9.66 -12.37 1.97
CA ALA A 49 -9.36 -13.69 1.44
C ALA A 49 -8.20 -14.37 2.18
N VAL A 50 -7.10 -13.65 2.43
CA VAL A 50 -5.85 -14.28 2.92
C VAL A 50 -5.72 -14.32 4.45
N LYS A 51 -6.49 -13.52 5.18
CA LYS A 51 -6.37 -13.46 6.64
C LYS A 51 -6.58 -14.80 7.34
N ASP A 52 -7.37 -15.69 6.74
CA ASP A 52 -7.73 -17.00 7.27
C ASP A 52 -7.06 -18.15 6.52
N TRP A 53 -6.14 -17.87 5.60
CA TRP A 53 -5.40 -18.94 4.91
C TRP A 53 -4.49 -19.67 5.90
N GLU A 54 -4.38 -20.97 5.71
CA GLU A 54 -3.50 -21.83 6.51
C GLU A 54 -2.05 -21.40 6.36
N GLU A 55 -1.62 -21.14 5.13
CA GLU A 55 -0.30 -20.58 4.82
C GLU A 55 -0.34 -19.06 5.06
N PRO A 56 0.54 -18.52 5.91
CA PRO A 56 0.50 -17.09 6.22
C PRO A 56 0.93 -16.24 5.02
N VAL A 57 0.19 -15.14 4.79
CA VAL A 57 0.46 -14.19 3.71
C VAL A 57 0.65 -12.81 4.32
N ALA A 58 1.78 -12.16 4.01
CA ALA A 58 2.00 -10.76 4.36
C ALA A 58 1.47 -9.84 3.26
N ILE A 59 0.94 -8.68 3.66
CA ILE A 59 0.45 -7.66 2.73
C ILE A 59 1.21 -6.37 3.00
N ALA A 60 1.73 -5.76 1.93
CA ALA A 60 2.27 -4.41 1.98
C ALA A 60 1.52 -3.53 1.00
N VAL A 61 1.24 -2.30 1.41
CA VAL A 61 0.60 -1.29 0.55
C VAL A 61 1.41 -0.01 0.62
N LEU A 62 1.79 0.51 -0.54
CA LEU A 62 2.52 1.76 -0.64
C LEU A 62 2.31 2.38 -2.02
N PRO A 63 2.30 3.73 -2.12
CA PRO A 63 2.49 4.40 -3.40
C PRO A 63 3.94 4.27 -3.86
N ASP A 64 4.17 4.37 -5.15
CA ASP A 64 5.53 4.43 -5.70
C ASP A 64 6.11 5.86 -5.60
N HIS A 65 5.28 6.88 -5.74
CA HIS A 65 5.65 8.30 -5.62
C HIS A 65 4.42 9.16 -5.40
N PRO A 66 4.57 10.40 -4.89
CA PRO A 66 3.47 11.36 -4.86
C PRO A 66 3.15 11.89 -6.26
N THR A 67 1.87 12.16 -6.51
CA THR A 67 1.41 12.90 -7.69
C THR A 67 0.32 13.87 -7.23
N PRO A 68 0.71 14.98 -6.57
CA PRO A 68 -0.26 15.93 -6.04
C PRO A 68 -1.13 16.56 -7.13
N CYS A 69 -2.43 16.61 -6.90
CA CYS A 69 -3.38 17.23 -7.84
C CYS A 69 -3.03 18.70 -8.13
N GLU A 70 -2.50 19.39 -7.15
CA GLU A 70 -2.08 20.79 -7.25
C GLU A 70 -0.97 20.97 -8.29
N LEU A 71 0.00 20.04 -8.32
CA LEU A 71 1.16 20.11 -9.21
C LEU A 71 0.98 19.34 -10.51
N ARG A 72 0.08 18.38 -10.54
CA ARG A 72 -0.22 17.51 -11.71
C ARG A 72 1.00 16.77 -12.26
N THR A 73 1.98 16.51 -11.41
CA THR A 73 3.19 15.80 -11.78
C THR A 73 3.79 15.12 -10.56
N HIS A 74 4.73 14.23 -10.79
CA HIS A 74 5.43 13.52 -9.74
C HIS A 74 6.29 14.47 -8.90
N THR A 75 6.37 14.17 -7.61
CA THR A 75 7.31 14.83 -6.70
C THR A 75 8.16 13.74 -6.01
N ASN A 76 9.11 14.15 -5.18
CA ASN A 76 10.02 13.21 -4.54
C ASN A 76 9.92 13.20 -3.01
N GLU A 77 8.82 13.70 -2.47
CA GLU A 77 8.57 13.57 -1.04
C GLU A 77 8.37 12.09 -0.67
N PRO A 78 8.64 11.72 0.58
CA PRO A 78 8.36 10.39 1.07
C PRO A 78 6.88 10.00 0.96
N VAL A 79 6.61 8.71 0.76
CA VAL A 79 5.25 8.17 0.70
C VAL A 79 4.97 7.31 1.93
N PRO A 80 3.70 7.23 2.36
CA PRO A 80 3.33 6.33 3.46
C PRO A 80 3.32 4.89 2.99
N PHE A 81 3.56 3.96 3.92
CA PHE A 81 3.37 2.53 3.65
C PHE A 81 2.86 1.84 4.90
N PHE A 82 2.26 0.67 4.72
CA PHE A 82 2.02 -0.25 5.82
C PHE A 82 2.39 -1.68 5.43
N ILE A 83 2.72 -2.46 6.43
CA ILE A 83 2.96 -3.90 6.31
C ILE A 83 2.05 -4.60 7.32
N TRP A 84 1.33 -5.59 6.85
CA TRP A 84 0.51 -6.45 7.69
C TRP A 84 0.90 -7.91 7.47
N TYR A 85 0.92 -8.69 8.54
CA TYR A 85 1.02 -10.14 8.49
C TYR A 85 0.23 -10.74 9.66
N PRO A 86 -0.16 -12.03 9.58
CA PRO A 86 -0.95 -12.64 10.66
C PRO A 86 -0.24 -12.58 12.00
N GLY A 87 -0.93 -12.07 13.02
CA GLY A 87 -0.41 -11.96 14.37
C GLY A 87 0.41 -10.72 14.67
N ILE A 88 0.61 -9.81 13.71
CA ILE A 88 1.34 -8.57 13.97
C ILE A 88 0.62 -7.70 15.00
N GLU A 89 1.39 -7.15 15.94
CA GLU A 89 0.88 -6.14 16.86
C GLU A 89 0.86 -4.78 16.12
N PRO A 90 -0.29 -4.10 16.05
CA PRO A 90 -0.35 -2.80 15.41
C PRO A 90 0.41 -1.75 16.21
N ASP A 91 0.98 -0.75 15.53
CA ASP A 91 1.53 0.41 16.20
C ASP A 91 0.40 1.41 16.57
N GLU A 92 0.76 2.60 17.03
CA GLU A 92 -0.23 3.60 17.49
C GLU A 92 -0.88 4.38 16.34
N VAL A 93 -0.40 4.21 15.10
CA VAL A 93 -0.94 4.93 13.94
C VAL A 93 -2.30 4.35 13.54
N GLN A 94 -3.30 5.20 13.44
CA GLN A 94 -4.69 4.80 13.18
C GLN A 94 -5.16 5.05 11.75
N THR A 95 -4.44 5.87 11.00
CA THR A 95 -4.83 6.26 9.63
C THR A 95 -3.66 6.10 8.66
N PHE A 96 -3.98 5.83 7.41
CA PHE A 96 -2.98 5.66 6.35
C PHE A 96 -2.90 6.94 5.55
N ASP A 97 -2.00 7.83 5.95
CA ASP A 97 -1.71 9.08 5.28
C ASP A 97 -0.28 9.54 5.58
N GLU A 98 0.21 10.51 4.83
CA GLU A 98 1.58 10.99 4.90
C GLU A 98 1.95 11.58 6.26
N VAL A 99 0.98 12.21 6.93
CA VAL A 99 1.21 12.86 8.23
C VAL A 99 1.25 11.82 9.34
N ALA A 100 0.25 10.96 9.39
CA ALA A 100 0.16 9.92 10.43
C ALA A 100 1.30 8.91 10.32
N ALA A 101 1.69 8.54 9.11
CA ALA A 101 2.76 7.57 8.87
C ALA A 101 4.11 8.03 9.40
N CYS A 102 4.35 9.34 9.58
CA CYS A 102 5.57 9.85 10.20
C CYS A 102 5.79 9.31 11.62
N SER A 103 4.73 8.92 12.31
CA SER A 103 4.79 8.34 13.66
C SER A 103 4.82 6.82 13.67
N GLY A 104 4.89 6.18 12.51
CA GLY A 104 4.93 4.73 12.36
C GLY A 104 6.19 4.10 12.96
N SER A 105 6.06 2.84 13.39
CA SER A 105 7.15 2.13 14.08
C SER A 105 8.38 1.84 13.22
N TYR A 106 8.22 1.77 11.89
CA TYR A 106 9.35 1.53 10.99
C TYR A 106 10.21 2.77 10.73
N GLY A 107 9.66 3.96 10.92
CA GLY A 107 10.34 5.20 10.59
C GLY A 107 10.54 5.40 9.09
N MET A 108 11.51 6.24 8.73
CA MET A 108 11.85 6.50 7.32
C MET A 108 12.68 5.35 6.75
N MET A 109 12.21 4.76 5.66
CA MET A 109 12.95 3.74 4.91
C MET A 109 13.42 4.28 3.58
N LYS A 110 14.63 3.91 3.17
CA LYS A 110 15.26 4.36 1.93
C LYS A 110 15.74 3.17 1.11
N GLU A 111 15.78 3.37 -0.20
CA GLU A 111 16.32 2.38 -1.14
C GLU A 111 15.64 1.00 -0.97
N ASP A 112 16.41 -0.02 -0.71
CA ASP A 112 15.93 -1.39 -0.58
C ASP A 112 15.52 -1.80 0.84
N GLU A 113 15.55 -0.88 1.80
CA GLU A 113 15.19 -1.17 3.19
C GLU A 113 13.75 -1.70 3.32
N PHE A 114 12.80 -1.14 2.57
CA PHE A 114 11.41 -1.57 2.60
C PHE A 114 11.26 -3.02 2.17
N ILE A 115 11.77 -3.38 1.01
CA ILE A 115 11.59 -4.74 0.50
C ILE A 115 12.31 -5.78 1.37
N ASN A 116 13.46 -5.43 1.90
CA ASN A 116 14.18 -6.30 2.81
C ASN A 116 13.40 -6.53 4.11
N GLU A 117 12.78 -5.50 4.66
CA GLU A 117 11.94 -5.63 5.85
C GLU A 117 10.69 -6.46 5.56
N PHE A 118 10.01 -6.19 4.44
CA PHE A 118 8.83 -6.94 4.04
C PHE A 118 9.12 -8.44 3.90
N MET A 119 10.24 -8.78 3.30
CA MET A 119 10.60 -10.19 3.08
C MET A 119 10.98 -10.92 4.37
N LYS A 120 11.26 -10.21 5.46
CA LYS A 120 11.53 -10.82 6.76
C LYS A 120 10.26 -11.22 7.53
N GLU A 121 9.12 -10.61 7.22
CA GLU A 121 7.92 -10.69 8.04
C GLU A 121 7.25 -12.07 8.03
N LEU A 122 7.63 -12.91 7.12
CA LEU A 122 7.20 -14.32 7.07
C LEU A 122 8.38 -15.33 7.22
#